data_8152fe172eaa2bc98122ae529edbc9de
#
_entry.id   8152fe172eaa2bc98122ae529edbc9de
#
_cell.length_a   1.000
_cell.length_b   1.000
_cell.length_c   1.000
_cell.angle_alpha   90.00
_cell.angle_beta   90.00
_cell.angle_gamma   90.00
#
_symmetry.space_group_name_H-M   'P 1'
#
loop_
_entity.id
_entity.type
_entity.pdbx_description
1 polymer ?
#
loop_
_entity_poly.entity_id
_entity_poly.type
_entity_poly.pdbx_seq_one_letter_code
_entity_poly.pdbx_strand_id
1 'polypeptide(L)'
;MYNQITANKRKTAFLIGIFVAIVIALGWFLGSLADAGRSGVVLALTISAGMALISYYAGGRIALGVSGARPTAKSENPYLYRIVENLCITAGIPVPKIYVISDDAINAFATGRDPRHASIAVTSGALTKLENEELEGVVAHELSHIKNFDIRIMTVAIVLVGAIALLADWLLRIHVFGGGRDRDRGIHPAFLVVGLLLAILAPLFAQLIQLAVSRRRE
;
A
#
# COMPACT_ATOMS: atom_id res chain seq x y z
N MET A 1 -4.94 -9.89 -22.16
CA MET A 1 -3.75 -9.34 -21.51
C MET A 1 -3.72 -7.80 -21.53
N TYR A 2 -3.72 -7.12 -22.67
CA TYR A 2 -3.73 -5.64 -22.75
C TYR A 2 -4.88 -4.98 -21.99
N ASN A 3 -6.08 -5.57 -21.99
CA ASN A 3 -7.25 -5.05 -21.28
C ASN A 3 -7.07 -5.03 -19.74
N GLN A 4 -6.33 -5.99 -19.17
CA GLN A 4 -6.09 -6.04 -17.72
C GLN A 4 -5.10 -4.96 -17.28
N ILE A 5 -4.01 -4.76 -18.01
CA ILE A 5 -3.01 -3.72 -17.73
C ILE A 5 -3.67 -2.34 -17.75
N THR A 6 -4.46 -2.05 -18.79
CA THR A 6 -5.19 -0.77 -18.91
C THR A 6 -6.21 -0.60 -17.80
N ALA A 7 -6.96 -1.66 -17.47
CA ALA A 7 -7.91 -1.65 -16.36
C ALA A 7 -7.21 -1.37 -15.02
N ASN A 8 -6.08 -2.01 -14.76
CA ASN A 8 -5.34 -1.83 -13.52
C ASN A 8 -4.71 -0.44 -13.40
N LYS A 9 -4.22 0.13 -14.50
CA LYS A 9 -3.78 1.54 -14.54
C LYS A 9 -4.92 2.51 -14.24
N ARG A 10 -6.12 2.30 -14.83
CA ARG A 10 -7.30 3.12 -14.56
C ARG A 10 -7.79 3.00 -13.12
N LYS A 11 -7.82 1.78 -12.56
CA LYS A 11 -8.18 1.54 -11.16
C LYS A 11 -7.23 2.26 -10.21
N THR A 12 -5.91 2.21 -10.48
CA THR A 12 -4.92 2.94 -9.66
C THR A 12 -5.19 4.43 -9.68
N ALA A 13 -5.40 5.02 -10.87
CA ALA A 13 -5.72 6.44 -11.00
C ALA A 13 -7.01 6.81 -10.27
N PHE A 14 -8.04 5.97 -10.36
CA PHE A 14 -9.31 6.14 -9.66
C PHE A 14 -9.16 6.10 -8.13
N LEU A 15 -8.38 5.14 -7.61
CA LEU A 15 -8.08 5.05 -6.17
C LEU A 15 -7.36 6.29 -5.65
N ILE A 16 -6.36 6.78 -6.38
CA ILE A 16 -5.66 8.02 -6.05
C ILE A 16 -6.62 9.20 -6.08
N GLY A 17 -7.48 9.29 -7.12
CA GLY A 17 -8.48 10.35 -7.24
C GLY A 17 -9.46 10.37 -6.07
N ILE A 18 -10.00 9.23 -5.66
CA ILE A 18 -10.88 9.10 -4.50
C ILE A 18 -10.15 9.55 -3.22
N PHE A 19 -8.92 9.08 -3.01
CA PHE A 19 -8.13 9.47 -1.85
C PHE A 19 -7.93 10.98 -1.78
N VAL A 20 -7.51 11.60 -2.87
CA VAL A 20 -7.32 13.06 -2.94
C VAL A 20 -8.63 13.80 -2.66
N ALA A 21 -9.75 13.35 -3.24
CA ALA A 21 -11.07 13.94 -3.02
C ALA A 21 -11.50 13.86 -1.53
N ILE A 22 -11.28 12.71 -0.89
CA ILE A 22 -11.58 12.52 0.54
C ILE A 22 -10.74 13.48 1.39
N VAL A 23 -9.43 13.56 1.15
CA VAL A 23 -8.53 14.42 1.95
C VAL A 23 -8.87 15.90 1.75
N ILE A 24 -9.21 16.33 0.52
CA ILE A 24 -9.66 17.70 0.26
C ILE A 24 -10.98 18.00 0.98
N ALA A 25 -11.96 17.10 0.92
CA ALA A 25 -13.24 17.26 1.59
C ALA A 25 -13.06 17.38 3.12
N LEU A 26 -12.18 16.55 3.70
CA LEU A 26 -11.80 16.63 5.10
C LEU A 26 -11.10 17.94 5.44
N GLY A 27 -10.14 18.37 4.61
CA GLY A 27 -9.44 19.64 4.79
C GLY A 27 -10.37 20.86 4.72
N TRP A 28 -11.35 20.82 3.82
CA TRP A 28 -12.38 21.85 3.75
C TRP A 28 -13.28 21.83 5.00
N PHE A 29 -13.78 20.67 5.39
CA PHE A 29 -14.66 20.52 6.53
C PHE A 29 -13.96 20.91 7.85
N LEU A 30 -12.80 20.35 8.13
CA LEU A 30 -12.04 20.65 9.34
C LEU A 30 -11.50 22.09 9.34
N GLY A 31 -11.11 22.59 8.18
CA GLY A 31 -10.68 23.99 8.01
C GLY A 31 -11.80 24.99 8.26
N SER A 32 -13.05 24.66 7.90
CA SER A 32 -14.21 25.51 8.20
C SER A 32 -14.53 25.56 9.71
N LEU A 33 -14.31 24.47 10.43
CA LEU A 33 -14.51 24.38 11.88
C LEU A 33 -13.40 25.11 12.68
N ALA A 34 -12.22 25.21 12.09
CA ALA A 34 -11.05 25.85 12.70
C ALA A 34 -10.85 27.33 12.27
N ASP A 35 -11.83 27.92 11.58
CA ASP A 35 -11.76 29.25 10.96
C ASP A 35 -10.56 29.43 10.00
N ALA A 36 -9.99 28.32 9.52
CA ALA A 36 -8.86 28.32 8.62
C ALA A 36 -9.25 28.58 7.15
N GLY A 37 -10.55 28.51 6.81
CA GLY A 37 -11.10 28.84 5.50
C GLY A 37 -10.37 28.14 4.34
N ARG A 38 -9.92 28.91 3.35
CA ARG A 38 -9.23 28.37 2.16
C ARG A 38 -7.88 27.73 2.45
N SER A 39 -7.20 28.12 3.53
CA SER A 39 -5.89 27.55 3.88
C SER A 39 -5.97 26.07 4.26
N GLY A 40 -7.07 25.63 4.86
CA GLY A 40 -7.33 24.22 5.13
C GLY A 40 -7.40 23.37 3.86
N VAL A 41 -8.04 23.88 2.80
CA VAL A 41 -8.12 23.21 1.49
C VAL A 41 -6.76 23.13 0.82
N VAL A 42 -6.00 24.23 0.82
CA VAL A 42 -4.66 24.29 0.21
C VAL A 42 -3.72 23.30 0.91
N LEU A 43 -3.74 23.26 2.23
CA LEU A 43 -2.94 22.32 3.01
C LEU A 43 -3.33 20.86 2.70
N ALA A 44 -4.62 20.55 2.69
CA ALA A 44 -5.12 19.22 2.36
C ALA A 44 -4.73 18.79 0.94
N LEU A 45 -4.82 19.68 -0.04
CA LEU A 45 -4.40 19.40 -1.41
C LEU A 45 -2.89 19.13 -1.48
N THR A 46 -2.07 19.93 -0.81
CA THR A 46 -0.61 19.74 -0.79
C THR A 46 -0.23 18.41 -0.15
N ILE A 47 -0.83 18.08 1.00
CA ILE A 47 -0.59 16.82 1.71
C ILE A 47 -1.05 15.63 0.86
N SER A 48 -2.26 15.66 0.30
CA SER A 48 -2.79 14.56 -0.49
C SER A 48 -2.00 14.32 -1.77
N ALA A 49 -1.58 15.37 -2.45
CA ALA A 49 -0.71 15.26 -3.63
C ALA A 49 0.66 14.66 -3.25
N GLY A 50 1.28 15.13 -2.18
CA GLY A 50 2.53 14.57 -1.66
C GLY A 50 2.39 13.08 -1.31
N MET A 51 1.33 12.70 -0.60
CA MET A 51 1.06 11.31 -0.24
C MET A 51 0.78 10.43 -1.46
N ALA A 52 0.07 10.92 -2.45
CA ALA A 52 -0.16 10.20 -3.71
C ALA A 52 1.16 9.95 -4.46
N LEU A 53 2.05 10.92 -4.51
CA LEU A 53 3.39 10.78 -5.11
C LEU A 53 4.24 9.77 -4.31
N ILE A 54 4.28 9.87 -2.99
CA ILE A 54 5.00 8.94 -2.12
C ILE A 54 4.46 7.51 -2.32
N SER A 55 3.15 7.34 -2.33
CA SER A 55 2.50 6.06 -2.57
C SER A 55 2.92 5.45 -3.90
N TYR A 56 2.92 6.25 -4.96
CA TYR A 56 3.25 5.78 -6.30
C TYR A 56 4.74 5.45 -6.48
N TYR A 57 5.65 6.28 -5.96
CA TYR A 57 7.10 6.13 -6.20
C TYR A 57 7.83 5.34 -5.12
N ALA A 58 7.40 5.44 -3.87
CA ALA A 58 8.05 4.82 -2.71
C ALA A 58 7.22 3.67 -2.08
N GLY A 59 5.97 3.47 -2.51
CA GLY A 59 5.05 2.50 -1.91
C GLY A 59 5.62 1.08 -1.82
N GLY A 60 6.33 0.62 -2.85
CA GLY A 60 6.98 -0.70 -2.82
C GLY A 60 8.05 -0.81 -1.73
N ARG A 61 8.84 0.25 -1.52
CA ARG A 61 9.84 0.28 -0.44
C ARG A 61 9.19 0.34 0.94
N ILE A 62 8.09 1.08 1.05
CA ILE A 62 7.31 1.16 2.30
C ILE A 62 6.74 -0.23 2.64
N ALA A 63 6.12 -0.92 1.67
CA ALA A 63 5.58 -2.27 1.87
C ALA A 63 6.66 -3.27 2.32
N LEU A 64 7.84 -3.25 1.68
CA LEU A 64 8.97 -4.08 2.08
C LEU A 64 9.49 -3.73 3.48
N GLY A 65 9.58 -2.44 3.82
CA GLY A 65 10.02 -1.99 5.14
C GLY A 65 9.06 -2.41 6.26
N VAL A 66 7.75 -2.24 6.05
CA VAL A 66 6.73 -2.64 7.04
C VAL A 66 6.70 -4.16 7.25
N SER A 67 6.95 -4.95 6.20
CA SER A 67 7.01 -6.42 6.30
C SER A 67 8.35 -6.96 6.82
N GLY A 68 9.32 -6.09 7.14
CA GLY A 68 10.64 -6.52 7.60
C GLY A 68 11.47 -7.24 6.54
N ALA A 69 11.14 -7.06 5.26
CA ALA A 69 11.82 -7.70 4.14
C ALA A 69 13.25 -7.18 3.99
N ARG A 70 14.21 -8.08 3.87
CA ARG A 70 15.63 -7.77 3.66
C ARG A 70 16.06 -8.19 2.26
N PRO A 71 16.83 -7.34 1.54
CA PRO A 71 17.36 -7.75 0.26
C PRO A 71 18.26 -8.97 0.45
N THR A 72 18.16 -9.94 -0.46
CA THR A 72 19.04 -11.11 -0.48
C THR A 72 19.89 -11.12 -1.74
N ALA A 73 21.10 -11.65 -1.62
CA ALA A 73 22.01 -11.80 -2.75
C ALA A 73 21.86 -13.18 -3.42
N LYS A 74 22.27 -13.29 -4.68
CA LYS A 74 22.24 -14.58 -5.43
C LYS A 74 23.12 -15.64 -4.75
N SER A 75 24.20 -15.23 -4.09
CA SER A 75 25.08 -16.10 -3.32
C SER A 75 24.45 -16.68 -2.05
N GLU A 76 23.49 -15.94 -1.45
CA GLU A 76 22.80 -16.36 -0.22
C GLU A 76 21.65 -17.32 -0.53
N ASN A 77 20.91 -17.08 -1.62
CA ASN A 77 19.75 -17.89 -2.01
C ASN A 77 19.80 -18.23 -3.52
N PRO A 78 20.80 -19.02 -3.98
CA PRO A 78 20.99 -19.30 -5.40
C PRO A 78 19.81 -20.06 -6.02
N TYR A 79 19.12 -20.84 -5.24
CA TYR A 79 17.95 -21.60 -5.70
C TYR A 79 16.76 -20.69 -5.99
N LEU A 80 16.39 -19.81 -5.05
CA LEU A 80 15.32 -18.84 -5.26
C LEU A 80 15.59 -17.94 -6.48
N TYR A 81 16.84 -17.49 -6.63
CA TYR A 81 17.23 -16.70 -7.79
C TYR A 81 17.03 -17.45 -9.11
N ARG A 82 17.40 -18.74 -9.20
CA ARG A 82 17.19 -19.56 -10.40
C ARG A 82 15.72 -19.70 -10.75
N ILE A 83 14.86 -19.96 -9.78
CA ILE A 83 13.40 -20.02 -10.00
C ILE A 83 12.89 -18.71 -10.57
N VAL A 84 13.20 -17.59 -9.92
CA VAL A 84 12.72 -16.28 -10.35
C VAL A 84 13.25 -15.92 -11.74
N GLU A 85 14.55 -16.14 -12.03
CA GLU A 85 15.17 -15.86 -13.33
C GLU A 85 14.50 -16.68 -14.45
N ASN A 86 14.31 -17.99 -14.25
CA ASN A 86 13.71 -18.89 -15.24
C ASN A 86 12.27 -18.50 -15.56
N LEU A 87 11.49 -18.22 -14.51
CA LEU A 87 10.09 -17.78 -14.66
C LEU A 87 9.99 -16.40 -15.32
N CYS A 88 10.91 -15.49 -15.03
CA CYS A 88 10.95 -14.18 -15.67
C CYS A 88 11.28 -14.28 -17.17
N ILE A 89 12.20 -15.16 -17.58
CA ILE A 89 12.51 -15.45 -18.99
C ILE A 89 11.25 -15.96 -19.70
N THR A 90 10.58 -16.94 -19.10
CA THR A 90 9.33 -17.53 -19.64
C THR A 90 8.20 -16.49 -19.72
N ALA A 91 8.06 -15.64 -18.70
CA ALA A 91 7.04 -14.61 -18.67
C ALA A 91 7.33 -13.39 -19.56
N GLY A 92 8.58 -13.20 -19.97
CA GLY A 92 9.04 -12.04 -20.74
C GLY A 92 9.01 -10.74 -19.94
N ILE A 93 9.38 -10.80 -18.65
CA ILE A 93 9.47 -9.64 -17.75
C ILE A 93 10.87 -9.49 -17.16
N PRO A 94 11.29 -8.28 -16.79
CA PRO A 94 12.55 -8.09 -16.07
C PRO A 94 12.56 -8.83 -14.73
N VAL A 95 13.73 -9.31 -14.31
CA VAL A 95 13.89 -9.93 -12.98
C VAL A 95 13.67 -8.88 -11.90
N PRO A 96 12.70 -9.08 -10.98
CA PRO A 96 12.46 -8.17 -9.88
C PRO A 96 13.57 -8.25 -8.84
N LYS A 97 13.64 -7.26 -7.94
CA LYS A 97 14.50 -7.34 -6.78
C LYS A 97 13.96 -8.40 -5.81
N ILE A 98 14.83 -9.25 -5.28
CA ILE A 98 14.45 -10.37 -4.43
C ILE A 98 14.74 -10.04 -2.97
N TYR A 99 13.76 -10.29 -2.11
CA TYR A 99 13.82 -10.06 -0.68
C TYR A 99 13.40 -11.30 0.09
N VAL A 100 13.93 -11.45 1.30
CA VAL A 100 13.54 -12.51 2.25
C VAL A 100 13.02 -11.87 3.53
N ILE A 101 11.95 -12.45 4.08
CA ILE A 101 11.34 -12.06 5.34
C ILE A 101 11.61 -13.16 6.35
N SER A 102 12.13 -12.81 7.52
CA SER A 102 12.35 -13.74 8.63
C SER A 102 11.02 -14.02 9.33
N ASP A 103 10.22 -14.92 8.75
CA ASP A 103 8.93 -15.35 9.26
C ASP A 103 8.72 -16.83 8.92
N ASP A 104 8.27 -17.64 9.91
CA ASP A 104 8.02 -19.09 9.75
C ASP A 104 6.73 -19.42 9.02
N ALA A 105 5.82 -18.45 8.81
CA ALA A 105 4.64 -18.64 7.99
C ALA A 105 5.02 -18.82 6.51
N ILE A 106 4.28 -19.65 5.79
CA ILE A 106 4.41 -19.80 4.33
C ILE A 106 3.73 -18.61 3.68
N ASN A 107 4.53 -17.67 3.14
CA ASN A 107 4.00 -16.48 2.47
C ASN A 107 4.99 -15.94 1.42
N ALA A 108 4.44 -15.28 0.40
CA ALA A 108 5.19 -14.47 -0.56
C ALA A 108 4.30 -13.32 -1.04
N PHE A 109 4.91 -12.24 -1.49
CA PHE A 109 4.18 -11.18 -2.16
C PHE A 109 5.06 -10.42 -3.14
N ALA A 110 4.43 -9.83 -4.15
CA ALA A 110 5.06 -8.91 -5.07
C ALA A 110 4.59 -7.47 -4.81
N THR A 111 5.49 -6.51 -4.98
CA THR A 111 5.20 -5.09 -4.81
C THR A 111 5.93 -4.24 -5.85
N GLY A 112 5.47 -3.00 -6.06
CA GLY A 112 6.08 -2.08 -7.00
C GLY A 112 5.06 -1.35 -7.88
N ARG A 113 5.55 -0.44 -8.72
CA ARG A 113 4.69 0.37 -9.59
C ARG A 113 4.55 -0.16 -11.03
N ASP A 114 5.52 -0.95 -11.47
CA ASP A 114 5.57 -1.56 -12.80
C ASP A 114 6.60 -2.71 -12.84
N PRO A 115 6.66 -3.54 -13.89
CA PRO A 115 7.59 -4.67 -13.95
C PRO A 115 9.08 -4.29 -13.82
N ARG A 116 9.48 -3.09 -14.25
CA ARG A 116 10.87 -2.62 -14.15
C ARG A 116 11.23 -2.16 -12.72
N HIS A 117 10.23 -1.84 -11.91
CA HIS A 117 10.38 -1.36 -10.55
C HIS A 117 9.65 -2.29 -9.57
N ALA A 118 9.67 -3.58 -9.87
CA ALA A 118 9.05 -4.61 -9.04
C ALA A 118 10.06 -5.21 -8.06
N SER A 119 9.51 -5.72 -6.97
CA SER A 119 10.21 -6.53 -5.99
C SER A 119 9.33 -7.72 -5.60
N ILE A 120 9.94 -8.85 -5.30
CA ILE A 120 9.28 -10.02 -4.73
C ILE A 120 9.90 -10.30 -3.36
N ALA A 121 9.06 -10.59 -2.38
CA ALA A 121 9.48 -10.97 -1.04
C ALA A 121 8.93 -12.36 -0.72
N VAL A 122 9.77 -13.24 -0.17
CA VAL A 122 9.43 -14.62 0.19
C VAL A 122 9.83 -14.82 1.66
N THR A 123 8.99 -15.46 2.45
CA THR A 123 9.31 -15.77 3.84
C THR A 123 10.30 -16.92 3.96
N SER A 124 11.08 -16.93 5.04
CA SER A 124 11.96 -18.07 5.39
C SER A 124 11.16 -19.36 5.54
N GLY A 125 9.92 -19.29 6.07
CA GLY A 125 9.02 -20.43 6.15
C GLY A 125 8.64 -21.00 4.79
N ALA A 126 8.39 -20.18 3.78
CA ALA A 126 8.14 -20.65 2.42
C ALA A 126 9.37 -21.32 1.81
N LEU A 127 10.56 -20.76 2.03
CA LEU A 127 11.82 -21.33 1.51
C LEU A 127 12.20 -22.67 2.14
N THR A 128 11.77 -22.92 3.39
CA THR A 128 12.16 -24.14 4.14
C THR A 128 11.10 -25.23 4.14
N LYS A 129 9.82 -24.87 3.99
CA LYS A 129 8.70 -25.80 4.15
C LYS A 129 8.07 -26.21 2.83
N LEU A 130 8.21 -25.41 1.77
CA LEU A 130 7.67 -25.75 0.45
C LEU A 130 8.65 -26.62 -0.33
N GLU A 131 8.10 -27.58 -1.04
CA GLU A 131 8.84 -28.32 -2.06
C GLU A 131 9.16 -27.41 -3.26
N ASN A 132 10.06 -27.87 -4.12
CA ASN A 132 10.57 -27.08 -5.24
C ASN A 132 9.45 -26.63 -6.19
N GLU A 133 8.56 -27.53 -6.55
CA GLU A 133 7.42 -27.28 -7.44
C GLU A 133 6.39 -26.34 -6.80
N GLU A 134 6.18 -26.46 -5.49
CA GLU A 134 5.27 -25.60 -4.74
C GLU A 134 5.81 -24.16 -4.67
N LEU A 135 7.10 -24.00 -4.36
CA LEU A 135 7.75 -22.68 -4.33
C LEU A 135 7.75 -22.04 -5.72
N GLU A 136 8.01 -22.84 -6.79
CA GLU A 136 7.92 -22.35 -8.17
C GLU A 136 6.51 -21.88 -8.50
N GLY A 137 5.48 -22.62 -8.08
CA GLY A 137 4.07 -22.25 -8.24
C GLY A 137 3.74 -20.92 -7.55
N VAL A 138 4.17 -20.73 -6.31
CA VAL A 138 3.98 -19.49 -5.54
C VAL A 138 4.69 -18.32 -6.22
N VAL A 139 5.95 -18.48 -6.62
CA VAL A 139 6.72 -17.44 -7.31
C VAL A 139 6.10 -17.10 -8.67
N ALA A 140 5.66 -18.10 -9.45
CA ALA A 140 4.99 -17.89 -10.72
C ALA A 140 3.69 -17.07 -10.55
N HIS A 141 2.93 -17.37 -9.50
CA HIS A 141 1.74 -16.61 -9.13
C HIS A 141 2.08 -15.14 -8.88
N GLU A 142 3.07 -14.85 -8.05
CA GLU A 142 3.50 -13.48 -7.75
C GLU A 142 4.03 -12.75 -8.98
N LEU A 143 4.80 -13.42 -9.84
CA LEU A 143 5.29 -12.85 -11.10
C LEU A 143 4.14 -12.52 -12.08
N SER A 144 3.02 -13.27 -12.03
CA SER A 144 1.84 -12.95 -12.81
C SER A 144 1.23 -11.60 -12.41
N HIS A 145 1.28 -11.24 -11.13
CA HIS A 145 0.85 -9.94 -10.60
C HIS A 145 1.74 -8.79 -11.09
N ILE A 146 3.05 -9.03 -11.17
CA ILE A 146 3.99 -8.08 -11.75
C ILE A 146 3.66 -7.82 -13.21
N LYS A 147 3.49 -8.88 -14.01
CA LYS A 147 3.19 -8.80 -15.44
C LYS A 147 1.89 -8.06 -15.73
N ASN A 148 0.86 -8.26 -14.92
CA ASN A 148 -0.46 -7.65 -15.08
C ASN A 148 -0.61 -6.26 -14.45
N PHE A 149 0.43 -5.71 -13.83
CA PHE A 149 0.40 -4.43 -13.07
C PHE A 149 -0.56 -4.46 -11.86
N ASP A 150 -0.95 -5.64 -11.38
CA ASP A 150 -1.75 -5.77 -10.16
C ASP A 150 -0.98 -5.22 -8.96
N ILE A 151 0.34 -5.46 -8.91
CA ILE A 151 1.22 -4.94 -7.85
C ILE A 151 1.06 -3.44 -7.61
N ARG A 152 0.80 -2.66 -8.68
CA ARG A 152 0.61 -1.22 -8.57
C ARG A 152 -0.61 -0.86 -7.73
N ILE A 153 -1.76 -1.51 -8.01
CA ILE A 153 -3.00 -1.26 -7.28
C ILE A 153 -2.82 -1.62 -5.82
N MET A 154 -2.26 -2.81 -5.54
CA MET A 154 -2.05 -3.31 -4.18
C MET A 154 -1.09 -2.40 -3.41
N THR A 155 0.04 -2.04 -4.01
CA THR A 155 1.05 -1.17 -3.39
C THR A 155 0.47 0.22 -3.07
N VAL A 156 -0.22 0.85 -4.03
CA VAL A 156 -0.85 2.16 -3.84
C VAL A 156 -1.94 2.07 -2.77
N ALA A 157 -2.79 1.04 -2.82
CA ALA A 157 -3.87 0.86 -1.86
C ALA A 157 -3.36 0.73 -0.42
N ILE A 158 -2.33 -0.09 -0.18
CA ILE A 158 -1.74 -0.27 1.16
C ILE A 158 -1.25 1.07 1.73
N VAL A 159 -0.55 1.87 0.93
CA VAL A 159 0.00 3.14 1.40
C VAL A 159 -1.09 4.18 1.63
N LEU A 160 -2.10 4.27 0.74
CA LEU A 160 -3.19 5.23 0.91
C LEU A 160 -4.09 4.87 2.10
N VAL A 161 -4.38 3.59 2.32
CA VAL A 161 -5.11 3.13 3.50
C VAL A 161 -4.30 3.40 4.77
N GLY A 162 -3.00 3.11 4.76
CA GLY A 162 -2.11 3.46 5.87
C GLY A 162 -2.08 4.96 6.16
N ALA A 163 -2.11 5.81 5.14
CA ALA A 163 -2.19 7.25 5.28
C ALA A 163 -3.51 7.71 5.95
N ILE A 164 -4.63 7.10 5.57
CA ILE A 164 -5.94 7.38 6.21
C ILE A 164 -5.91 6.95 7.67
N ALA A 165 -5.34 5.78 7.98
CA ALA A 165 -5.22 5.29 9.34
C ALA A 165 -4.34 6.20 10.21
N LEU A 166 -3.22 6.70 9.68
CA LEU A 166 -2.36 7.68 10.36
C LEU A 166 -3.09 9.02 10.60
N LEU A 167 -3.87 9.48 9.63
CA LEU A 167 -4.68 10.68 9.78
C LEU A 167 -5.73 10.51 10.87
N ALA A 168 -6.40 9.35 10.92
CA ALA A 168 -7.36 9.00 11.96
C ALA A 168 -6.69 9.01 13.34
N ASP A 169 -5.56 8.34 13.50
CA ASP A 169 -4.80 8.30 14.75
C ASP A 169 -4.38 9.70 15.20
N TRP A 170 -3.89 10.53 14.28
CA TRP A 170 -3.50 11.91 14.57
C TRP A 170 -4.70 12.76 15.05
N LEU A 171 -5.86 12.66 14.39
CA LEU A 171 -7.07 13.38 14.81
C LEU A 171 -7.55 12.94 16.20
N LEU A 172 -7.51 11.64 16.49
CA LEU A 172 -7.86 11.11 17.80
C LEU A 172 -6.88 11.58 18.88
N ARG A 173 -5.58 11.58 18.61
CA ARG A 173 -4.54 12.03 19.57
C ARG A 173 -4.61 13.51 19.87
N ILE A 174 -4.86 14.36 18.87
CA ILE A 174 -5.05 15.81 19.10
C ILE A 174 -6.21 16.03 20.11
N HIS A 175 -7.30 15.28 19.98
CA HIS A 175 -8.43 15.41 20.87
C HIS A 175 -8.11 14.95 22.31
N VAL A 176 -7.34 13.86 22.45
CA VAL A 176 -7.01 13.30 23.77
C VAL A 176 -5.89 14.09 24.48
N PHE A 177 -4.86 14.53 23.74
CA PHE A 177 -3.66 15.15 24.32
C PHE A 177 -3.56 16.66 24.09
N GLY A 178 -4.40 17.25 23.21
CA GLY A 178 -4.39 18.68 22.87
C GLY A 178 -5.02 19.60 23.94
N GLY A 179 -5.48 19.06 25.04
CA GLY A 179 -6.16 19.78 26.15
C GLY A 179 -5.21 20.56 27.08
N GLY A 180 -4.09 21.11 26.58
CA GLY A 180 -3.12 21.85 27.37
C GLY A 180 -3.32 23.36 27.35
N ARG A 181 -3.61 23.96 28.51
CA ARG A 181 -3.45 25.36 28.93
C ARG A 181 -4.40 26.48 28.45
N ASP A 182 -5.16 26.31 27.36
CA ASP A 182 -6.23 27.28 27.04
C ASP A 182 -7.57 26.56 26.94
N ARG A 183 -8.29 26.50 28.06
CA ARG A 183 -9.63 25.87 28.17
C ARG A 183 -10.72 26.57 27.36
N ASP A 184 -10.46 27.73 26.80
CA ASP A 184 -11.47 28.52 26.06
C ASP A 184 -11.49 28.20 24.54
N ARG A 185 -10.50 27.47 24.01
CA ARG A 185 -10.51 26.93 22.63
C ARG A 185 -10.45 25.41 22.63
N GLY A 186 -11.47 24.78 23.20
CA GLY A 186 -11.63 23.32 23.11
C GLY A 186 -11.66 22.88 21.65
N ILE A 187 -10.88 21.84 21.32
CA ILE A 187 -10.89 21.23 19.98
C ILE A 187 -12.32 20.81 19.67
N HIS A 188 -12.86 21.27 18.54
CA HIS A 188 -14.25 21.00 18.16
C HIS A 188 -14.53 19.48 18.15
N PRO A 189 -15.61 18.98 18.80
CA PRO A 189 -15.89 17.53 18.89
C PRO A 189 -15.95 16.80 17.55
N ALA A 190 -16.19 17.52 16.44
CA ALA A 190 -16.18 16.96 15.11
C ALA A 190 -14.84 16.33 14.71
N PHE A 191 -13.71 16.80 15.24
CA PHE A 191 -12.39 16.18 15.00
C PHE A 191 -12.34 14.74 15.56
N LEU A 192 -12.93 14.51 16.73
CA LEU A 192 -13.08 13.18 17.32
C LEU A 192 -13.96 12.29 16.45
N VAL A 193 -15.14 12.80 16.05
CA VAL A 193 -16.09 12.03 15.24
C VAL A 193 -15.47 11.65 13.90
N VAL A 194 -14.79 12.57 13.22
CA VAL A 194 -14.11 12.31 11.95
C VAL A 194 -12.98 11.31 12.16
N GLY A 195 -12.15 11.48 13.18
CA GLY A 195 -11.08 10.53 13.50
C GLY A 195 -11.61 9.12 13.75
N LEU A 196 -12.69 8.97 14.49
CA LEU A 196 -13.34 7.68 14.75
C LEU A 196 -13.93 7.07 13.47
N LEU A 197 -14.61 7.86 12.65
CA LEU A 197 -15.13 7.39 11.36
C LEU A 197 -14.01 6.90 10.44
N LEU A 198 -12.91 7.64 10.33
CA LEU A 198 -11.76 7.22 9.52
C LEU A 198 -11.09 5.96 10.08
N ALA A 199 -10.99 5.82 11.41
CA ALA A 199 -10.42 4.63 12.05
C ALA A 199 -11.25 3.37 11.76
N ILE A 200 -12.58 3.50 11.67
CA ILE A 200 -13.48 2.40 11.30
C ILE A 200 -13.44 2.13 9.80
N LEU A 201 -13.42 3.18 8.97
CA LEU A 201 -13.49 3.04 7.52
C LEU A 201 -12.18 2.54 6.90
N ALA A 202 -11.02 2.90 7.46
CA ALA A 202 -9.72 2.49 6.92
C ALA A 202 -9.58 0.95 6.77
N PRO A 203 -9.83 0.12 7.78
CA PRO A 203 -9.76 -1.33 7.64
C PRO A 203 -10.84 -1.90 6.70
N LEU A 204 -12.03 -1.29 6.64
CA LEU A 204 -13.07 -1.69 5.69
C LEU A 204 -12.65 -1.45 4.25
N PHE A 205 -12.04 -0.30 3.95
CA PHE A 205 -11.49 -0.02 2.62
C PHE A 205 -10.36 -0.98 2.27
N ALA A 206 -9.47 -1.31 3.22
CA ALA A 206 -8.42 -2.30 3.01
C ALA A 206 -9.00 -3.67 2.61
N GLN A 207 -10.02 -4.14 3.33
CA GLN A 207 -10.70 -5.40 3.03
C GLN A 207 -11.42 -5.37 1.67
N LEU A 208 -12.12 -4.28 1.35
CA LEU A 208 -12.80 -4.13 0.05
C LEU A 208 -11.81 -4.15 -1.12
N ILE A 209 -10.66 -3.49 -0.97
CA ILE A 209 -9.60 -3.50 -1.99
C ILE A 209 -9.05 -4.92 -2.15
N GLN A 210 -8.78 -5.61 -1.05
CA GLN A 210 -8.31 -7.00 -1.06
C GLN A 210 -9.30 -7.93 -1.75
N LEU A 211 -10.60 -7.84 -1.42
CA LEU A 211 -11.66 -8.59 -2.07
C LEU A 211 -11.81 -8.25 -3.56
N ALA A 212 -11.71 -6.99 -3.94
CA ALA A 212 -11.83 -6.56 -5.35
C ALA A 212 -10.66 -7.05 -6.21
N VAL A 213 -9.50 -7.32 -5.60
CA VAL A 213 -8.33 -7.91 -6.27
C VAL A 213 -8.46 -9.43 -6.32
N SER A 214 -8.93 -10.08 -5.23
CA SER A 214 -9.04 -11.54 -5.08
C SER A 214 -10.13 -12.17 -5.96
N ARG A 215 -11.33 -11.58 -6.02
CA ARG A 215 -12.53 -12.17 -6.71
C ARG A 215 -12.43 -12.34 -8.23
N ARG A 216 -11.37 -11.90 -8.89
CA ARG A 216 -11.24 -12.04 -10.36
C ARG A 216 -10.33 -13.19 -10.80
N ARG A 217 -10.04 -14.15 -9.92
CA ARG A 217 -9.02 -15.19 -10.15
C ARG A 217 -9.47 -16.63 -9.97
N GLU A 218 -10.71 -16.87 -9.61
CA GLU A 218 -11.32 -18.19 -9.66
C GLU A 218 -11.96 -18.45 -11.01
#